data_462e58bedabb75a50671e25a1cff5b1e
#
_entry.id   462e58bedabb75a50671e25a1cff5b1e
#
_cell.length_a   1.000
_cell.length_b   1.000
_cell.length_c   1.000
_cell.angle_alpha   90.00
_cell.angle_beta   90.00
_cell.angle_gamma   90.00
#
_symmetry.space_group_name_H-M   'P 1'
#
loop_
_entity.id
_entity.type
_entity.pdbx_description
1 polymer ?
#
loop_
_entity_poly.entity_id
_entity_poly.type
_entity_poly.pdbx_seq_one_letter_code
_entity_poly.pdbx_strand_id
1 'polypeptide(L)'
;MPDGTLGAAVRWIAYAVETETLMGEITDATARIGTLVNAARQYSQLDRAPYQPADLRVLLKSTLTMLSRKLEGITLVKDFDPDLPEVPCYPAELNQVWTNIVDNAVGAMGNSGTLTIRTRREGGTAIVEIGDTGPGIPDEVRPRIFEPFFTTKDVGEGTGLGLDISYRIVVAKHHGDIRVHTSSAGTTFEIRLPLSG
;
A
#
# COMPACT_ATOMS: atom_id res chain seq x y z
N MET A 1 -44.93 4.98 43.41
CA MET A 1 -44.73 4.17 42.21
C MET A 1 -43.76 4.85 41.25
N PRO A 2 -42.44 4.62 41.33
CA PRO A 2 -41.51 5.02 40.28
C PRO A 2 -40.68 3.89 39.66
N ASP A 3 -40.83 2.63 40.11
CA ASP A 3 -39.88 1.56 39.74
C ASP A 3 -39.98 1.06 38.26
N GLY A 4 -41.14 1.22 37.59
CA GLY A 4 -41.31 0.77 36.21
C GLY A 4 -40.59 1.63 35.16
N THR A 5 -40.44 2.93 35.43
CA THR A 5 -39.88 3.87 34.49
C THR A 5 -38.33 3.78 34.43
N LEU A 6 -37.69 3.51 35.55
CA LEU A 6 -36.24 3.29 35.61
C LEU A 6 -35.81 2.02 34.89
N GLY A 7 -36.54 0.93 35.08
CA GLY A 7 -36.28 -0.34 34.40
C GLY A 7 -36.56 -0.29 32.88
N ALA A 8 -37.50 0.54 32.43
CA ALA A 8 -37.70 0.78 31.00
C ALA A 8 -36.61 1.60 30.38
N ALA A 9 -36.14 2.65 31.07
CA ALA A 9 -35.01 3.50 30.63
C ALA A 9 -33.72 2.71 30.53
N VAL A 10 -33.39 1.87 31.51
CA VAL A 10 -32.21 1.00 31.49
C VAL A 10 -32.25 0.03 30.31
N ARG A 11 -33.41 -0.61 30.04
CA ARG A 11 -33.55 -1.49 28.88
C ARG A 11 -33.41 -0.73 27.56
N TRP A 12 -33.97 0.46 27.44
CA TRP A 12 -33.84 1.28 26.26
C TRP A 12 -32.38 1.67 25.97
N ILE A 13 -31.62 2.06 27.02
CA ILE A 13 -30.18 2.35 26.90
C ILE A 13 -29.42 1.09 26.49
N ALA A 14 -29.71 -0.07 27.07
CA ALA A 14 -29.07 -1.33 26.71
C ALA A 14 -29.30 -1.66 25.22
N TYR A 15 -30.53 -1.56 24.73
CA TYR A 15 -30.84 -1.78 23.31
C TYR A 15 -30.18 -0.72 22.40
N ALA A 16 -30.08 0.54 22.81
CA ALA A 16 -29.43 1.56 22.04
C ALA A 16 -27.92 1.27 21.88
N VAL A 17 -27.24 0.90 22.97
CA VAL A 17 -25.82 0.51 22.97
C VAL A 17 -25.59 -0.75 22.13
N GLU A 18 -26.45 -1.77 22.27
CA GLU A 18 -26.36 -3.00 21.48
C GLU A 18 -26.57 -2.73 19.98
N THR A 19 -27.53 -1.87 19.64
CA THR A 19 -27.77 -1.47 18.24
C THR A 19 -26.59 -0.70 17.66
N GLU A 20 -26.00 0.24 18.40
CA GLU A 20 -24.78 0.96 17.97
C GLU A 20 -23.61 0.01 17.76
N THR A 21 -23.41 -0.95 18.65
CA THR A 21 -22.34 -1.96 18.52
C THR A 21 -22.55 -2.80 17.27
N LEU A 22 -23.77 -3.34 17.04
CA LEU A 22 -24.10 -4.12 15.86
C LEU A 22 -23.97 -3.32 14.56
N MET A 23 -24.38 -2.04 14.56
CA MET A 23 -24.20 -1.14 13.42
C MET A 23 -22.72 -0.91 13.10
N GLY A 24 -21.89 -0.76 14.13
CA GLY A 24 -20.43 -0.70 14.00
C GLY A 24 -19.86 -1.96 13.34
N GLU A 25 -20.22 -3.15 13.85
CA GLU A 25 -19.78 -4.43 13.32
C GLU A 25 -20.20 -4.65 11.84
N ILE A 26 -21.44 -4.27 11.48
CA ILE A 26 -21.94 -4.35 10.10
C ILE A 26 -21.17 -3.39 9.19
N THR A 27 -20.90 -2.18 9.64
CA THR A 27 -20.14 -1.18 8.88
C THR A 27 -18.71 -1.68 8.62
N ASP A 28 -18.05 -2.23 9.64
CA ASP A 28 -16.71 -2.81 9.51
C ASP A 28 -16.69 -4.03 8.60
N ALA A 29 -17.66 -4.92 8.72
CA ALA A 29 -17.78 -6.09 7.85
C ALA A 29 -18.01 -5.68 6.40
N THR A 30 -18.85 -4.67 6.15
CA THR A 30 -19.12 -4.15 4.80
C THR A 30 -17.90 -3.49 4.19
N ALA A 31 -17.14 -2.73 4.97
CA ALA A 31 -15.87 -2.15 4.54
C ALA A 31 -14.85 -3.24 4.15
N ARG A 32 -14.74 -4.31 4.95
CA ARG A 32 -13.88 -5.48 4.63
C ARG A 32 -14.30 -6.17 3.34
N ILE A 33 -15.60 -6.41 3.14
CA ILE A 33 -16.13 -7.02 1.91
C ILE A 33 -15.82 -6.12 0.71
N GLY A 34 -16.05 -4.81 0.80
CA GLY A 34 -15.71 -3.85 -0.25
C GLY A 34 -14.24 -3.91 -0.65
N THR A 35 -13.37 -4.01 0.35
CA THR A 35 -11.92 -4.16 0.17
C THR A 35 -11.56 -5.47 -0.52
N LEU A 36 -12.12 -6.59 -0.09
CA LEU A 36 -11.89 -7.92 -0.68
C LEU A 36 -12.39 -7.98 -2.13
N VAL A 37 -13.55 -7.38 -2.42
CA VAL A 37 -14.10 -7.28 -3.79
C VAL A 37 -13.19 -6.44 -4.69
N ASN A 38 -12.67 -5.31 -4.17
CA ASN A 38 -11.72 -4.49 -4.93
C ASN A 38 -10.40 -5.24 -5.17
N ALA A 39 -9.87 -5.93 -4.17
CA ALA A 39 -8.68 -6.77 -4.33
C ALA A 39 -8.90 -7.90 -5.34
N ALA A 40 -10.05 -8.56 -5.31
CA ALA A 40 -10.42 -9.59 -6.29
C ALA A 40 -10.59 -9.03 -7.70
N ARG A 41 -11.16 -7.82 -7.85
CA ARG A 41 -11.23 -7.12 -9.14
C ARG A 41 -9.84 -6.76 -9.67
N GLN A 42 -8.97 -6.24 -8.83
CA GLN A 42 -7.60 -5.94 -9.18
C GLN A 42 -6.87 -7.22 -9.63
N TYR A 43 -7.05 -8.33 -8.90
CA TYR A 43 -6.51 -9.62 -9.29
C TYR A 43 -7.01 -10.10 -10.67
N SER A 44 -8.31 -9.91 -10.97
CA SER A 44 -8.91 -10.29 -12.26
C SER A 44 -8.54 -9.35 -13.41
N GLN A 45 -8.15 -8.11 -13.15
CA GLN A 45 -7.76 -7.14 -14.19
C GLN A 45 -6.26 -7.22 -14.55
N LEU A 46 -5.43 -7.81 -13.70
CA LEU A 46 -3.99 -7.98 -13.91
C LEU A 46 -3.67 -8.80 -15.19
N ASP A 47 -4.58 -9.66 -15.65
CA ASP A 47 -4.34 -10.54 -16.82
C ASP A 47 -4.58 -9.87 -18.17
N ARG A 48 -4.98 -8.58 -18.24
CA ARG A 48 -5.40 -7.94 -19.50
C ARG A 48 -4.43 -6.92 -20.09
N ALA A 49 -3.44 -6.47 -19.34
CA ALA A 49 -2.47 -5.51 -19.86
C ALA A 49 -1.34 -6.24 -20.59
N PRO A 50 -0.93 -5.81 -21.80
CA PRO A 50 0.14 -6.45 -22.53
C PRO A 50 1.48 -6.26 -21.83
N TYR A 51 2.33 -7.31 -21.87
CA TYR A 51 3.73 -7.22 -21.50
C TYR A 51 4.48 -6.43 -22.57
N GLN A 52 5.13 -5.34 -22.20
CA GLN A 52 5.79 -4.44 -23.15
C GLN A 52 6.92 -3.66 -22.49
N PRO A 53 7.91 -3.19 -23.24
CA PRO A 53 8.89 -2.24 -22.71
C PRO A 53 8.19 -0.96 -22.25
N ALA A 54 8.59 -0.45 -21.08
CA ALA A 54 8.06 0.80 -20.54
C ALA A 54 9.13 1.58 -19.76
N ASP A 55 9.05 2.90 -19.87
CA ASP A 55 9.86 3.80 -19.05
C ASP A 55 9.31 3.90 -17.62
N LEU A 56 10.04 3.34 -16.67
CA LEU A 56 9.66 3.36 -15.25
C LEU A 56 9.47 4.79 -14.70
N ARG A 57 10.21 5.77 -15.24
CA ARG A 57 10.09 7.18 -14.81
C ARG A 57 8.72 7.75 -15.18
N VAL A 58 8.19 7.35 -16.35
CA VAL A 58 6.84 7.75 -16.80
C VAL A 58 5.79 7.12 -15.90
N LEU A 59 5.92 5.83 -15.57
CA LEU A 59 5.00 5.12 -14.69
C LEU A 59 4.98 5.74 -13.29
N LEU A 60 6.15 5.98 -12.71
CA LEU A 60 6.29 6.62 -11.39
C LEU A 60 5.67 8.02 -11.38
N LYS A 61 5.96 8.86 -12.40
CA LYS A 61 5.38 10.21 -12.50
C LYS A 61 3.85 10.16 -12.59
N SER A 62 3.30 9.21 -13.38
CA SER A 62 1.86 9.02 -13.50
C SER A 62 1.23 8.66 -12.16
N THR A 63 1.80 7.68 -11.44
CA THR A 63 1.35 7.28 -10.11
C THR A 63 1.38 8.45 -9.12
N LEU A 64 2.47 9.21 -9.08
CA LEU A 64 2.57 10.39 -8.19
C LEU A 64 1.55 11.47 -8.52
N THR A 65 1.22 11.66 -9.80
CA THR A 65 0.18 12.58 -10.23
C THR A 65 -1.20 12.11 -9.76
N MET A 66 -1.50 10.82 -9.86
CA MET A 66 -2.75 10.24 -9.34
C MET A 66 -2.87 10.39 -7.82
N LEU A 67 -1.77 10.27 -7.10
CA LEU A 67 -1.72 10.35 -5.64
C LEU A 67 -1.50 11.79 -5.12
N SER A 68 -1.52 12.81 -5.98
CA SER A 68 -1.18 14.19 -5.62
C SER A 68 -1.91 14.71 -4.39
N ARG A 69 -3.21 14.39 -4.23
CA ARG A 69 -4.00 14.78 -3.04
C ARG A 69 -3.50 14.13 -1.75
N LYS A 70 -3.04 12.88 -1.80
CA LYS A 70 -2.48 12.18 -0.65
C LYS A 70 -1.08 12.66 -0.28
N LEU A 71 -0.40 13.28 -1.24
CA LEU A 71 0.94 13.82 -1.08
C LEU A 71 0.93 15.29 -0.60
N GLU A 72 -0.23 15.89 -0.36
CA GLU A 72 -0.33 17.22 0.24
C GLU A 72 0.31 17.21 1.64
N GLY A 73 1.27 18.11 1.88
CA GLY A 73 2.06 18.16 3.12
C GLY A 73 3.31 17.27 3.15
N ILE A 74 3.52 16.41 2.14
CA ILE A 74 4.72 15.57 2.01
C ILE A 74 5.73 16.25 1.08
N THR A 75 6.97 16.36 1.52
CA THR A 75 8.07 16.80 0.66
C THR A 75 8.46 15.66 -0.29
N LEU A 76 8.34 15.92 -1.61
CA LEU A 76 8.64 14.91 -2.62
C LEU A 76 10.01 15.15 -3.25
N VAL A 77 10.94 14.22 -3.05
CA VAL A 77 12.27 14.21 -3.66
C VAL A 77 12.32 13.18 -4.78
N LYS A 78 12.71 13.59 -5.99
CA LYS A 78 12.83 12.75 -7.18
C LYS A 78 14.27 12.76 -7.68
N ASP A 79 14.87 11.58 -7.75
CA ASP A 79 16.23 11.37 -8.22
C ASP A 79 16.20 10.25 -9.28
N PHE A 80 15.83 10.64 -10.50
CA PHE A 80 15.64 9.70 -11.59
C PHE A 80 16.86 9.67 -12.49
N ASP A 81 17.43 8.47 -12.67
CA ASP A 81 18.50 8.22 -13.65
C ASP A 81 17.96 8.52 -15.06
N PRO A 82 18.51 9.55 -15.74
CA PRO A 82 18.04 9.91 -17.09
C PRO A 82 18.35 8.85 -18.14
N ASP A 83 19.35 8.00 -17.89
CA ASP A 83 19.85 6.99 -18.83
C ASP A 83 19.26 5.59 -18.54
N LEU A 84 18.32 5.48 -17.60
CA LEU A 84 17.66 4.20 -17.31
C LEU A 84 16.88 3.72 -18.56
N PRO A 85 17.20 2.54 -19.13
CA PRO A 85 16.50 2.01 -20.29
C PRO A 85 15.07 1.60 -19.94
N GLU A 86 14.24 1.41 -20.96
CA GLU A 86 12.93 0.80 -20.80
C GLU A 86 13.06 -0.61 -20.23
N VAL A 87 12.09 -0.98 -19.39
CA VAL A 87 12.03 -2.28 -18.70
C VAL A 87 10.88 -3.09 -19.29
N PRO A 88 11.13 -4.33 -19.72
CA PRO A 88 10.05 -5.23 -20.13
C PRO A 88 9.16 -5.54 -18.92
N CYS A 89 7.89 -5.16 -18.98
CA CYS A 89 7.00 -5.27 -17.82
C CYS A 89 5.51 -5.26 -18.20
N TYR A 90 4.68 -5.46 -17.21
CA TYR A 90 3.25 -5.15 -17.23
C TYR A 90 3.04 -3.77 -16.59
N PRO A 91 2.91 -2.67 -17.38
CA PRO A 91 2.90 -1.30 -16.83
C PRO A 91 1.80 -1.04 -15.80
N ALA A 92 0.60 -1.59 -16.03
CA ALA A 92 -0.53 -1.43 -15.11
C ALA A 92 -0.25 -2.09 -13.75
N GLU A 93 0.42 -3.24 -13.75
CA GLU A 93 0.78 -3.97 -12.52
C GLU A 93 1.88 -3.24 -11.75
N LEU A 94 2.89 -2.70 -12.44
CA LEU A 94 3.91 -1.90 -11.78
C LEU A 94 3.33 -0.60 -11.19
N ASN A 95 2.38 0.05 -11.86
CA ASN A 95 1.67 1.20 -11.28
C ASN A 95 0.94 0.82 -9.99
N GLN A 96 0.41 -0.40 -9.88
CA GLN A 96 -0.15 -0.92 -8.63
C GLN A 96 0.92 -1.06 -7.54
N VAL A 97 2.10 -1.61 -7.88
CA VAL A 97 3.23 -1.71 -6.94
C VAL A 97 3.60 -0.33 -6.40
N TRP A 98 3.76 0.65 -7.30
CA TRP A 98 4.11 2.03 -6.90
C TRP A 98 3.03 2.64 -6.00
N THR A 99 1.77 2.47 -6.36
CA THR A 99 0.63 2.96 -5.56
C THR A 99 0.64 2.36 -4.16
N ASN A 100 0.79 1.04 -4.04
CA ASN A 100 0.78 0.35 -2.75
C ASN A 100 1.93 0.82 -1.83
N ILE A 101 3.14 0.96 -2.40
CA ILE A 101 4.32 1.35 -1.62
C ILE A 101 4.23 2.82 -1.22
N VAL A 102 3.81 3.72 -2.14
CA VAL A 102 3.62 5.14 -1.84
C VAL A 102 2.51 5.35 -0.80
N ASP A 103 1.38 4.65 -0.91
CA ASP A 103 0.29 4.70 0.07
C ASP A 103 0.74 4.23 1.46
N ASN A 104 1.59 3.21 1.52
CA ASN A 104 2.17 2.76 2.79
C ASN A 104 3.12 3.81 3.38
N ALA A 105 3.98 4.41 2.56
CA ALA A 105 4.91 5.45 2.96
C ALA A 105 4.17 6.69 3.52
N VAL A 106 3.15 7.17 2.80
CA VAL A 106 2.32 8.31 3.23
C VAL A 106 1.60 7.98 4.54
N GLY A 107 1.00 6.78 4.64
CA GLY A 107 0.33 6.34 5.87
C GLY A 107 1.28 6.26 7.06
N ALA A 108 2.53 5.83 6.87
CA ALA A 108 3.52 5.76 7.94
C ALA A 108 4.02 7.14 8.41
N MET A 109 4.11 8.10 7.50
CA MET A 109 4.52 9.48 7.81
C MET A 109 3.40 10.34 8.43
N GLY A 110 2.16 9.89 8.41
CA GLY A 110 1.02 10.76 8.69
C GLY A 110 0.90 11.80 7.57
N ASN A 111 0.70 13.06 7.86
CA ASN A 111 0.56 14.11 6.85
C ASN A 111 1.82 14.98 6.68
N SER A 112 2.99 14.53 7.17
CA SER A 112 4.23 15.31 7.12
C SER A 112 5.44 14.39 7.05
N GLY A 113 6.39 14.73 6.18
CA GLY A 113 7.62 13.97 6.00
C GLY A 113 8.20 14.14 4.61
N THR A 114 9.17 13.29 4.28
CA THR A 114 9.82 13.30 2.96
C THR A 114 9.68 11.94 2.30
N LEU A 115 9.07 11.93 1.12
CA LEU A 115 9.03 10.78 0.24
C LEU A 115 10.12 10.94 -0.83
N THR A 116 11.08 10.04 -0.86
CA THR A 116 12.18 10.03 -1.84
C THR A 116 11.94 8.89 -2.83
N ILE A 117 12.01 9.20 -4.13
CA ILE A 117 11.90 8.20 -5.18
C ILE A 117 13.14 8.30 -6.05
N ARG A 118 13.90 7.20 -6.13
CA ARG A 118 15.10 7.10 -6.96
C ARG A 118 14.96 5.99 -7.98
N THR A 119 15.57 6.21 -9.13
CA THR A 119 15.78 5.14 -10.11
C THR A 119 17.25 5.08 -10.47
N ARG A 120 17.77 3.87 -10.62
CA ARG A 120 19.15 3.64 -11.04
C ARG A 120 19.29 2.32 -11.79
N ARG A 121 20.37 2.19 -12.54
CA ARG A 121 20.74 0.94 -13.19
C ARG A 121 21.91 0.30 -12.45
N GLU A 122 21.84 -1.01 -12.25
CA GLU A 122 22.93 -1.80 -11.70
C GLU A 122 23.11 -3.06 -12.57
N GLY A 123 24.11 -3.01 -13.45
CA GLY A 123 24.32 -4.09 -14.43
C GLY A 123 23.11 -4.31 -15.34
N GLY A 124 22.54 -5.51 -15.31
CA GLY A 124 21.34 -5.90 -16.05
C GLY A 124 20.01 -5.65 -15.32
N THR A 125 20.00 -4.83 -14.27
CA THR A 125 18.84 -4.64 -13.39
C THR A 125 18.49 -3.16 -13.30
N ALA A 126 17.23 -2.82 -13.47
CA ALA A 126 16.67 -1.53 -13.10
C ALA A 126 16.26 -1.58 -11.62
N ILE A 127 16.60 -0.54 -10.88
CA ILE A 127 16.30 -0.42 -9.46
C ILE A 127 15.43 0.80 -9.25
N VAL A 128 14.35 0.63 -8.52
CA VAL A 128 13.48 1.71 -8.02
C VAL A 128 13.52 1.67 -6.50
N GLU A 129 13.89 2.79 -5.90
CA GLU A 129 13.86 2.98 -4.46
C GLU A 129 12.74 3.96 -4.10
N ILE A 130 11.88 3.57 -3.17
CA ILE A 130 10.84 4.43 -2.60
C ILE A 130 11.07 4.47 -1.10
N GLY A 131 11.53 5.63 -0.62
CA GLY A 131 11.90 5.84 0.77
C GLY A 131 11.02 6.88 1.45
N ASP A 132 10.65 6.63 2.69
CA ASP A 132 9.92 7.53 3.58
C ASP A 132 10.73 7.88 4.82
N THR A 133 10.36 8.96 5.51
CA THR A 133 10.91 9.38 6.80
C THR A 133 9.95 9.07 7.95
N GLY A 134 9.16 8.03 7.83
CA GLY A 134 8.29 7.54 8.89
C GLY A 134 9.05 6.86 10.04
N PRO A 135 8.34 6.25 10.98
CA PRO A 135 8.94 5.63 12.17
C PRO A 135 9.71 4.32 11.89
N GLY A 136 9.69 3.86 10.64
CA GLY A 136 10.25 2.57 10.26
C GLY A 136 9.32 1.40 10.54
N ILE A 137 9.82 0.19 10.29
CA ILE A 137 9.10 -1.07 10.50
C ILE A 137 9.78 -1.80 11.66
N PRO A 138 9.07 -2.13 12.76
CA PRO A 138 9.62 -2.89 13.86
C PRO A 138 10.16 -4.26 13.42
N ASP A 139 11.28 -4.68 14.02
CA ASP A 139 11.95 -5.93 13.63
C ASP A 139 11.05 -7.16 13.78
N GLU A 140 10.14 -7.15 14.77
CA GLU A 140 9.22 -8.26 15.05
C GLU A 140 8.20 -8.48 13.91
N VAL A 141 7.80 -7.40 13.19
CA VAL A 141 6.81 -7.49 12.12
C VAL A 141 7.43 -7.57 10.73
N ARG A 142 8.70 -7.17 10.59
CA ARG A 142 9.40 -7.13 9.31
C ARG A 142 9.36 -8.45 8.53
N PRO A 143 9.51 -9.64 9.12
CA PRO A 143 9.40 -10.91 8.39
C PRO A 143 8.02 -11.18 7.80
N ARG A 144 6.98 -10.52 8.32
CA ARG A 144 5.57 -10.78 8.01
C ARG A 144 4.92 -9.76 7.08
N ILE A 145 5.60 -8.67 6.73
CA ILE A 145 5.01 -7.55 5.98
C ILE A 145 4.49 -7.94 4.59
N PHE A 146 4.97 -9.06 4.04
CA PHE A 146 4.51 -9.59 2.75
C PHE A 146 3.48 -10.73 2.91
N GLU A 147 3.10 -11.10 4.15
CA GLU A 147 2.05 -12.09 4.37
C GLU A 147 0.68 -11.50 3.99
N PRO A 148 -0.17 -12.26 3.28
CA PRO A 148 -1.53 -11.81 2.97
C PRO A 148 -2.30 -11.45 4.24
N PHE A 149 -3.04 -10.35 4.19
CA PHE A 149 -3.87 -9.83 5.29
C PHE A 149 -3.10 -9.34 6.53
N PHE A 150 -1.78 -9.35 6.51
CA PHE A 150 -1.00 -8.80 7.61
C PHE A 150 -1.01 -7.26 7.56
N THR A 151 -1.41 -6.64 8.67
CA THR A 151 -1.42 -5.18 8.83
C THR A 151 -1.18 -4.81 10.29
N THR A 152 -0.48 -3.71 10.52
CA THR A 152 -0.30 -3.07 11.82
C THR A 152 -1.23 -1.86 11.99
N LYS A 153 -2.04 -1.54 10.97
CA LYS A 153 -3.02 -0.44 11.01
C LYS A 153 -4.29 -0.90 11.71
N ASP A 154 -5.05 0.06 12.22
CA ASP A 154 -6.32 -0.21 12.88
C ASP A 154 -7.34 -0.88 11.95
N VAL A 155 -8.35 -1.50 12.54
CA VAL A 155 -9.38 -2.22 11.83
C VAL A 155 -10.13 -1.26 10.87
N GLY A 156 -10.06 -1.57 9.58
CA GLY A 156 -10.68 -0.75 8.51
C GLY A 156 -9.71 0.20 7.79
N GLU A 157 -8.52 0.47 8.33
CA GLU A 157 -7.54 1.39 7.72
C GLU A 157 -6.51 0.71 6.81
N GLY A 158 -6.37 -0.59 6.92
CA GLY A 158 -5.43 -1.37 6.11
C GLY A 158 -5.97 -2.73 5.73
N THR A 159 -5.82 -3.12 4.47
CA THR A 159 -6.27 -4.42 3.95
C THR A 159 -5.29 -5.55 4.21
N GLY A 160 -4.02 -5.21 4.48
CA GLY A 160 -2.93 -6.17 4.57
C GLY A 160 -2.59 -6.87 3.24
N LEU A 161 -3.15 -6.42 2.11
CA LEU A 161 -2.94 -7.05 0.80
C LEU A 161 -1.97 -6.29 -0.11
N GLY A 162 -1.72 -5.01 0.14
CA GLY A 162 -0.93 -4.17 -0.76
C GLY A 162 0.49 -4.67 -0.97
N LEU A 163 1.20 -5.03 0.09
CA LEU A 163 2.57 -5.54 0.01
C LEU A 163 2.65 -6.98 -0.53
N ASP A 164 1.70 -7.86 -0.19
CA ASP A 164 1.61 -9.21 -0.78
C ASP A 164 1.40 -9.12 -2.30
N ILE A 165 0.45 -8.28 -2.76
CA ILE A 165 0.22 -8.05 -4.19
C ILE A 165 1.50 -7.51 -4.85
N SER A 166 2.17 -6.54 -4.24
CA SER A 166 3.42 -5.98 -4.77
C SER A 166 4.52 -7.02 -4.88
N TYR A 167 4.66 -7.88 -3.88
CA TYR A 167 5.61 -8.98 -3.89
C TYR A 167 5.33 -9.96 -5.04
N ARG A 168 4.08 -10.39 -5.20
CA ARG A 168 3.70 -11.29 -6.30
C ARG A 168 3.92 -10.68 -7.68
N ILE A 169 3.59 -9.40 -7.85
CA ILE A 169 3.82 -8.71 -9.11
C ILE A 169 5.31 -8.67 -9.43
N VAL A 170 6.14 -8.23 -8.49
CA VAL A 170 7.57 -8.05 -8.75
C VAL A 170 8.28 -9.40 -8.85
N VAL A 171 8.06 -10.31 -7.91
CA VAL A 171 8.82 -11.55 -7.82
C VAL A 171 8.26 -12.63 -8.75
N ALA A 172 6.95 -12.92 -8.68
CA ALA A 172 6.39 -14.02 -9.43
C ALA A 172 6.15 -13.69 -10.92
N LYS A 173 5.77 -12.43 -11.24
CA LYS A 173 5.45 -12.06 -12.63
C LYS A 173 6.60 -11.39 -13.38
N HIS A 174 7.43 -10.61 -12.70
CA HIS A 174 8.52 -9.88 -13.34
C HIS A 174 9.90 -10.49 -13.04
N HIS A 175 9.95 -11.59 -12.28
CA HIS A 175 11.20 -12.27 -11.89
C HIS A 175 12.23 -11.33 -11.23
N GLY A 176 11.70 -10.30 -10.56
CA GLY A 176 12.45 -9.31 -9.83
C GLY A 176 12.64 -9.68 -8.35
N ASP A 177 13.03 -8.68 -7.56
CA ASP A 177 13.24 -8.81 -6.12
C ASP A 177 12.72 -7.55 -5.40
N ILE A 178 12.25 -7.69 -4.16
CA ILE A 178 11.90 -6.57 -3.28
C ILE A 178 12.71 -6.70 -2.00
N ARG A 179 13.47 -5.66 -1.69
CA ARG A 179 14.20 -5.52 -0.44
C ARG A 179 13.67 -4.37 0.39
N VAL A 180 13.77 -4.52 1.70
CA VAL A 180 13.30 -3.51 2.65
C VAL A 180 14.44 -3.13 3.58
N HIS A 181 14.80 -1.85 3.55
CA HIS A 181 15.75 -1.23 4.45
C HIS A 181 14.97 -0.33 5.39
N THR A 182 15.03 -0.59 6.68
CA THR A 182 14.24 0.16 7.67
C THR A 182 15.05 0.45 8.92
N SER A 183 14.76 1.60 9.53
CA SER A 183 15.31 2.06 10.79
C SER A 183 14.32 3.02 11.46
N SER A 184 14.63 3.53 12.63
CA SER A 184 13.84 4.60 13.28
C SER A 184 13.80 5.93 12.49
N ALA A 185 14.59 6.06 11.42
CA ALA A 185 14.62 7.24 10.56
C ALA A 185 13.77 7.09 9.27
N GLY A 186 13.15 5.93 9.07
CA GLY A 186 12.29 5.66 7.93
C GLY A 186 12.44 4.28 7.34
N THR A 187 11.72 4.07 6.23
CA THR A 187 11.74 2.82 5.47
C THR A 187 12.03 3.10 4.00
N THR A 188 12.84 2.26 3.37
CA THR A 188 13.07 2.28 1.92
C THR A 188 12.77 0.90 1.35
N PHE A 189 11.83 0.85 0.41
CA PHE A 189 11.60 -0.30 -0.44
C PHE A 189 12.47 -0.18 -1.70
N GLU A 190 13.32 -1.17 -1.94
CA GLU A 190 14.13 -1.32 -3.15
C GLU A 190 13.51 -2.40 -4.03
N ILE A 191 13.02 -2.00 -5.20
CA ILE A 191 12.42 -2.89 -6.19
C ILE A 191 13.42 -3.09 -7.32
N ARG A 192 13.76 -4.34 -7.60
CA ARG A 192 14.75 -4.75 -8.59
C ARG A 192 14.06 -5.47 -9.75
N LEU A 193 14.18 -4.96 -10.96
CA LEU A 193 13.55 -5.52 -12.15
C LEU A 193 14.61 -5.85 -13.21
N PRO A 194 14.58 -7.05 -13.81
CA PRO A 194 15.52 -7.41 -14.87
C PRO A 194 15.28 -6.54 -16.12
N LEU A 195 16.35 -6.11 -16.78
CA LEU A 195 16.32 -5.36 -18.04
C LEU A 195 16.19 -6.28 -19.26
N SER A 196 16.42 -7.57 -19.08
CA SER A 196 16.22 -8.61 -20.09
C SER A 196 15.30 -9.66 -19.52
N GLY A 197 14.24 -10.01 -20.24
CA GLY A 197 13.36 -11.14 -19.91
C GLY A 197 13.98 -12.48 -20.28
#